data_7091b4ba739343e7b61de70753b29e5e
#
_entry.id   7091b4ba739343e7b61de70753b29e5e
#
_cell.length_a   1.000
_cell.length_b   1.000
_cell.length_c   1.000
_cell.angle_alpha   90.00
_cell.angle_beta   90.00
_cell.angle_gamma   90.00
#
_symmetry.space_group_name_H-M   'P 1'
#
loop_
_entity.id
_entity.type
_entity.pdbx_description
1 polymer ?
#
loop_
_entity_poly.entity_id
_entity_poly.type
_entity_poly.pdbx_seq_one_letter_code
_entity_poly.pdbx_strand_id
1 'polypeptide(L)'
;MILSEALNLLPDTKGCVVILSGGLDSTITMRLAVEKYGAENVSALTFFYGQKQAFEIECAKLSTSMLGVCHKVVDASFLGDISQGFSANVDKNIEMPTIRDVLGDPRPPTYVPNRNMILMSIAAAYAETKNVDTILCGLQSTDEYNYHDTTARWIGKVNDLLSENRIIKIKLIAPFSSLSKYEEIKILQELDGNTDLLANTITCYNPGKNGYSCGKCPSCAERINAFLKLKLKDPAPYNIKITW
;
A
#
# COMPACT_ATOMS: atom_id res chain seq x y z
N MET A 1 -10.78 -9.77 12.28
CA MET A 1 -9.70 -10.75 11.98
C MET A 1 -8.67 -10.69 13.10
N ILE A 2 -8.16 -11.83 13.53
CA ILE A 2 -7.04 -11.92 14.48
C ILE A 2 -5.75 -12.29 13.74
N LEU A 3 -4.60 -12.10 14.37
CA LEU A 3 -3.29 -12.35 13.76
C LEU A 3 -3.16 -13.73 13.12
N SER A 4 -3.60 -14.80 13.80
CA SER A 4 -3.51 -16.17 13.27
C SER A 4 -4.33 -16.36 11.98
N GLU A 5 -5.49 -15.72 11.87
CA GLU A 5 -6.31 -15.73 10.64
C GLU A 5 -5.58 -14.99 9.51
N ALA A 6 -4.98 -13.82 9.80
CA ALA A 6 -4.22 -13.06 8.83
C ALA A 6 -3.01 -13.85 8.30
N LEU A 7 -2.26 -14.53 9.16
CA LEU A 7 -1.14 -15.39 8.78
C LEU A 7 -1.58 -16.57 7.91
N ASN A 8 -2.77 -17.12 8.14
CA ASN A 8 -3.32 -18.22 7.35
C ASN A 8 -3.76 -17.81 5.93
N LEU A 9 -3.93 -16.50 5.66
CA LEU A 9 -4.18 -16.01 4.30
C LEU A 9 -2.92 -16.07 3.42
N LEU A 10 -1.74 -16.11 4.02
CA LEU A 10 -0.47 -16.18 3.32
C LEU A 10 -0.12 -17.67 3.06
N PRO A 11 0.18 -18.05 1.80
CA PRO A 11 0.49 -19.43 1.45
C PRO A 11 1.82 -19.89 2.09
N ASP A 12 1.97 -21.21 2.22
CA ASP A 12 3.21 -21.82 2.70
C ASP A 12 4.21 -21.94 1.54
N THR A 13 4.89 -20.85 1.24
CA THR A 13 5.90 -20.72 0.18
C THR A 13 7.25 -20.29 0.75
N LYS A 14 8.28 -20.27 -0.09
CA LYS A 14 9.64 -19.93 0.35
C LYS A 14 9.85 -18.47 0.71
N GLY A 15 8.95 -17.59 0.24
CA GLY A 15 9.04 -16.15 0.43
C GLY A 15 8.13 -15.40 -0.52
N CYS A 16 8.23 -14.08 -0.54
CA CYS A 16 7.35 -13.26 -1.36
C CYS A 16 7.99 -11.93 -1.80
N VAL A 17 7.35 -11.31 -2.79
CA VAL A 17 7.54 -9.89 -3.12
C VAL A 17 6.38 -9.10 -2.52
N VAL A 18 6.67 -8.03 -1.79
CA VAL A 18 5.68 -7.10 -1.27
C VAL A 18 5.70 -5.81 -2.09
N ILE A 19 4.58 -5.41 -2.66
CA ILE A 19 4.42 -4.08 -3.24
C ILE A 19 4.25 -3.10 -2.09
N LEU A 20 5.28 -2.29 -1.87
CA LEU A 20 5.38 -1.38 -0.74
C LEU A 20 5.25 0.06 -1.21
N SER A 21 4.16 0.73 -0.86
CA SER A 21 3.95 2.14 -1.19
C SER A 21 4.59 3.10 -0.18
N GLY A 22 4.91 2.65 1.03
CA GLY A 22 5.28 3.50 2.16
C GLY A 22 4.10 4.00 2.99
N GLY A 23 2.89 3.58 2.62
CA GLY A 23 1.66 3.79 3.38
C GLY A 23 1.46 2.75 4.48
N LEU A 24 0.46 2.99 5.36
CA LEU A 24 0.11 2.14 6.49
C LEU A 24 -0.14 0.70 6.06
N ASP A 25 -1.08 0.49 5.12
CA ASP A 25 -1.59 -0.82 4.74
C ASP A 25 -0.49 -1.73 4.16
N SER A 26 0.31 -1.18 3.24
CA SER A 26 1.42 -1.92 2.63
C SER A 26 2.56 -2.21 3.62
N THR A 27 2.77 -1.35 4.60
CA THR A 27 3.79 -1.54 5.64
C THR A 27 3.37 -2.63 6.62
N ILE A 28 2.10 -2.67 7.03
CA ILE A 28 1.57 -3.77 7.87
C ILE A 28 1.58 -5.09 7.09
N THR A 29 1.23 -5.06 5.80
CA THR A 29 1.35 -6.24 4.91
C THR A 29 2.79 -6.77 4.87
N MET A 30 3.77 -5.89 4.74
CA MET A 30 5.19 -6.28 4.79
C MET A 30 5.59 -6.86 6.14
N ARG A 31 5.13 -6.26 7.24
CA ARG A 31 5.43 -6.81 8.59
C ARG A 31 4.82 -8.19 8.79
N LEU A 32 3.59 -8.41 8.30
CA LEU A 32 2.95 -9.72 8.32
C LEU A 32 3.75 -10.76 7.49
N ALA A 33 4.26 -10.34 6.32
CA ALA A 33 5.12 -11.19 5.49
C ALA A 33 6.42 -11.58 6.19
N VAL A 34 7.06 -10.63 6.88
CA VAL A 34 8.27 -10.89 7.68
C VAL A 34 7.99 -11.89 8.80
N GLU A 35 6.83 -11.79 9.46
CA GLU A 35 6.44 -12.79 10.47
C GLU A 35 6.29 -14.21 9.89
N LYS A 36 5.68 -14.29 8.70
CA LYS A 36 5.41 -15.60 8.05
C LYS A 36 6.66 -16.24 7.46
N TYR A 37 7.53 -15.44 6.82
CA TYR A 37 8.60 -15.97 5.95
C TYR A 37 10.02 -15.67 6.43
N GLY A 38 10.20 -14.77 7.39
CA GLY A 38 11.51 -14.20 7.73
C GLY A 38 11.91 -13.06 6.79
N ALA A 39 12.64 -12.07 7.30
CA ALA A 39 13.01 -10.86 6.55
C ALA A 39 13.86 -11.18 5.31
N GLU A 40 14.72 -12.18 5.40
CA GLU A 40 15.62 -12.66 4.33
C GLU A 40 14.87 -13.24 3.12
N ASN A 41 13.64 -13.71 3.33
CA ASN A 41 12.78 -14.30 2.30
C ASN A 41 11.71 -13.33 1.78
N VAL A 42 11.72 -12.07 2.25
CA VAL A 42 10.83 -11.00 1.80
C VAL A 42 11.61 -9.99 0.97
N SER A 43 11.10 -9.63 -0.20
CA SER A 43 11.63 -8.55 -1.02
C SER A 43 10.56 -7.47 -1.20
N ALA A 44 10.87 -6.23 -0.84
CA ALA A 44 9.97 -5.10 -1.03
C ALA A 44 10.24 -4.41 -2.38
N LEU A 45 9.18 -4.05 -3.09
CA LEU A 45 9.21 -3.35 -4.36
C LEU A 45 8.40 -2.06 -4.26
N THR A 46 9.05 -0.92 -4.44
CA THR A 46 8.42 0.40 -4.44
C THR A 46 8.53 1.02 -5.82
N PHE A 47 7.51 1.74 -6.26
CA PHE A 47 7.46 2.37 -7.58
C PHE A 47 7.48 3.89 -7.48
N PHE A 48 8.37 4.51 -8.25
CA PHE A 48 8.30 5.92 -8.58
C PHE A 48 7.62 6.05 -9.95
N TYR A 49 6.35 6.51 -9.98
CA TYR A 49 5.57 6.66 -11.22
C TYR A 49 5.24 8.13 -11.52
N GLY A 50 6.02 9.07 -11.00
CA GLY A 50 5.79 10.50 -11.17
C GLY A 50 4.76 11.08 -10.21
N GLN A 51 4.41 10.34 -9.13
CA GLN A 51 3.48 10.82 -8.11
C GLN A 51 3.99 12.07 -7.39
N LYS A 52 3.07 12.97 -7.07
CA LYS A 52 3.39 14.21 -6.33
C LYS A 52 4.01 13.96 -4.95
N GLN A 53 3.77 12.77 -4.40
CA GLN A 53 4.09 12.41 -3.01
C GLN A 53 5.39 11.57 -2.94
N ALA A 54 6.52 12.15 -3.30
CA ALA A 54 7.82 11.46 -3.26
C ALA A 54 8.23 11.00 -1.84
N PHE A 55 7.66 11.57 -0.78
CA PHE A 55 7.90 11.15 0.61
C PHE A 55 7.54 9.69 0.89
N GLU A 56 6.59 9.11 0.15
CA GLU A 56 6.23 7.70 0.27
C GLU A 56 7.43 6.77 0.07
N ILE A 57 8.32 7.12 -0.87
CA ILE A 57 9.52 6.32 -1.17
C ILE A 57 10.49 6.33 0.01
N GLU A 58 10.68 7.48 0.66
CA GLU A 58 11.54 7.57 1.84
C GLU A 58 10.92 6.80 3.03
N CYS A 59 9.60 6.86 3.20
CA CYS A 59 8.88 6.05 4.18
C CYS A 59 9.09 4.54 3.93
N ALA A 60 9.01 4.10 2.68
CA ALA A 60 9.25 2.72 2.30
C ALA A 60 10.69 2.28 2.61
N LYS A 61 11.69 3.13 2.32
CA LYS A 61 13.10 2.87 2.65
C LYS A 61 13.33 2.72 4.15
N LEU A 62 12.72 3.61 4.96
CA LEU A 62 12.84 3.55 6.41
C LEU A 62 12.20 2.27 6.97
N SER A 63 10.99 1.94 6.54
CA SER A 63 10.28 0.75 7.01
C SER A 63 11.00 -0.54 6.64
N THR A 64 11.57 -0.63 5.42
CA THR A 64 12.36 -1.80 5.01
C THR A 64 13.67 -1.92 5.77
N SER A 65 14.33 -0.79 6.05
CA SER A 65 15.55 -0.76 6.87
C SER A 65 15.28 -1.25 8.30
N MET A 66 14.17 -0.82 8.91
CA MET A 66 13.77 -1.25 10.26
C MET A 66 13.50 -2.76 10.33
N LEU A 67 12.91 -3.35 9.29
CA LEU A 67 12.57 -4.76 9.25
C LEU A 67 13.65 -5.66 8.64
N GLY A 68 14.77 -5.08 8.17
CA GLY A 68 15.84 -5.85 7.52
C GLY A 68 15.45 -6.46 6.17
N VAL A 69 14.46 -5.89 5.47
CA VAL A 69 13.92 -6.40 4.22
C VAL A 69 14.70 -5.85 3.02
N CYS A 70 15.02 -6.72 2.06
CA CYS A 70 15.62 -6.31 0.80
C CYS A 70 14.67 -5.39 0.02
N HIS A 71 15.12 -4.19 -0.35
CA HIS A 71 14.27 -3.19 -0.98
C HIS A 71 14.78 -2.77 -2.36
N LYS A 72 13.86 -2.68 -3.32
CA LYS A 72 14.14 -2.14 -4.66
C LYS A 72 13.11 -1.05 -4.99
N VAL A 73 13.61 0.11 -5.42
CA VAL A 73 12.79 1.16 -6.03
C VAL A 73 12.88 1.02 -7.54
N VAL A 74 11.73 0.98 -8.20
CA VAL A 74 11.61 0.90 -9.67
C VAL A 74 11.15 2.23 -10.20
N ASP A 75 11.86 2.76 -11.18
CA ASP A 75 11.43 3.93 -11.93
C ASP A 75 10.37 3.51 -12.97
N ALA A 76 9.16 3.98 -12.75
CA ALA A 76 8.00 3.86 -13.62
C ALA A 76 7.45 5.24 -14.00
N SER A 77 8.31 6.29 -14.02
CA SER A 77 7.94 7.69 -14.28
C SER A 77 7.21 7.90 -15.60
N PHE A 78 7.43 7.02 -16.58
CA PHE A 78 6.66 7.01 -17.83
C PHE A 78 5.14 6.98 -17.61
N LEU A 79 4.65 6.38 -16.51
CA LEU A 79 3.23 6.39 -16.16
C LEU A 79 2.73 7.81 -15.86
N GLY A 80 3.56 8.59 -15.16
CA GLY A 80 3.27 10.01 -14.94
C GLY A 80 3.22 10.79 -16.25
N ASP A 81 4.18 10.55 -17.14
CA ASP A 81 4.26 11.25 -18.41
C ASP A 81 3.03 11.00 -19.30
N ILE A 82 2.63 9.75 -19.47
CA ILE A 82 1.45 9.39 -20.28
C ILE A 82 0.11 9.79 -19.61
N SER A 83 0.11 10.12 -18.32
CA SER A 83 -1.08 10.48 -17.55
C SER A 83 -1.18 11.99 -17.28
N GLN A 84 -0.33 12.82 -17.90
CA GLN A 84 -0.42 14.27 -17.80
C GLN A 84 -1.77 14.76 -18.36
N GLY A 85 -2.36 15.75 -17.70
CA GLY A 85 -3.69 16.27 -18.04
C GLY A 85 -4.85 15.35 -17.63
N PHE A 86 -4.57 14.19 -17.04
CA PHE A 86 -5.60 13.20 -16.69
C PHE A 86 -5.75 12.92 -15.20
N SER A 87 -4.66 12.84 -14.45
CA SER A 87 -4.69 12.44 -13.04
C SER A 87 -4.06 13.48 -12.12
N ALA A 88 -4.81 13.87 -11.08
CA ALA A 88 -4.33 14.74 -10.02
C ALA A 88 -3.14 14.16 -9.24
N ASN A 89 -2.93 12.83 -9.25
CA ASN A 89 -1.81 12.22 -8.57
C ASN A 89 -0.45 12.50 -9.23
N VAL A 90 -0.43 12.75 -10.53
CA VAL A 90 0.81 12.93 -11.32
C VAL A 90 0.92 14.31 -11.96
N ASP A 91 -0.18 14.94 -12.35
CA ASP A 91 -0.17 16.28 -12.96
C ASP A 91 -0.22 17.37 -11.89
N LYS A 92 0.82 18.20 -11.83
CA LYS A 92 0.94 19.30 -10.87
C LYS A 92 -0.09 20.43 -11.10
N ASN A 93 -0.65 20.52 -12.31
CA ASN A 93 -1.63 21.56 -12.66
C ASN A 93 -3.07 21.16 -12.28
N ILE A 94 -3.31 19.89 -11.93
CA ILE A 94 -4.61 19.42 -11.45
C ILE A 94 -4.59 19.44 -9.92
N GLU A 95 -5.53 20.17 -9.31
CA GLU A 95 -5.66 20.22 -7.86
C GLU A 95 -6.08 18.85 -7.28
N MET A 96 -5.61 18.55 -6.08
CA MET A 96 -6.06 17.35 -5.37
C MET A 96 -7.51 17.53 -4.95
N PRO A 97 -8.39 16.54 -5.29
CA PRO A 97 -9.81 16.64 -4.98
C PRO A 97 -10.06 16.56 -3.47
N THR A 98 -11.18 17.13 -3.05
CA THR A 98 -11.72 16.93 -1.71
C THR A 98 -12.51 15.61 -1.66
N ILE A 99 -12.91 15.18 -0.44
CA ILE A 99 -13.77 13.98 -0.26
C ILE A 99 -15.04 14.07 -1.12
N ARG A 100 -15.66 15.26 -1.17
CA ARG A 100 -16.94 15.47 -1.89
C ARG A 100 -16.79 15.29 -3.39
N ASP A 101 -15.61 15.57 -3.93
CA ASP A 101 -15.34 15.51 -5.36
C ASP A 101 -15.08 14.07 -5.83
N VAL A 102 -14.88 13.12 -4.89
CA VAL A 102 -14.49 11.74 -5.19
C VAL A 102 -15.63 10.75 -4.90
N LEU A 103 -16.50 11.07 -3.94
CA LEU A 103 -17.62 10.20 -3.56
C LEU A 103 -18.62 10.03 -4.72
N GLY A 104 -18.73 8.77 -5.19
CA GLY A 104 -19.67 8.40 -6.26
C GLY A 104 -19.19 8.70 -7.68
N ASP A 105 -17.98 9.24 -7.87
CA ASP A 105 -17.39 9.40 -9.21
C ASP A 105 -16.85 8.04 -9.69
N PRO A 106 -17.33 7.51 -10.82
CA PRO A 106 -16.81 6.27 -11.40
C PRO A 106 -15.37 6.41 -11.90
N ARG A 107 -14.86 7.63 -11.99
CA ARG A 107 -13.49 7.97 -12.38
C ARG A 107 -12.95 9.07 -11.46
N PRO A 108 -12.49 8.73 -10.25
CA PRO A 108 -11.92 9.71 -9.36
C PRO A 108 -10.78 10.50 -10.03
N PRO A 109 -10.67 11.83 -9.82
CA PRO A 109 -9.61 12.64 -10.41
C PRO A 109 -8.19 12.17 -10.08
N THR A 110 -8.04 11.34 -9.05
CA THR A 110 -6.79 10.71 -8.62
C THR A 110 -6.47 9.40 -9.36
N TYR A 111 -7.38 8.91 -10.21
CA TYR A 111 -7.16 7.68 -10.96
C TYR A 111 -6.01 7.84 -11.97
N VAL A 112 -5.01 6.98 -11.90
CA VAL A 112 -3.94 6.86 -12.89
C VAL A 112 -4.27 5.65 -13.78
N PRO A 113 -4.47 5.83 -15.10
CA PRO A 113 -4.95 4.77 -15.98
C PRO A 113 -4.11 3.50 -15.93
N ASN A 114 -4.76 2.37 -15.64
CA ASN A 114 -4.15 1.03 -15.57
C ASN A 114 -2.90 0.92 -14.66
N ARG A 115 -2.67 1.86 -13.74
CA ARG A 115 -1.49 1.87 -12.88
C ARG A 115 -1.30 0.55 -12.16
N ASN A 116 -2.34 0.05 -11.47
CA ASN A 116 -2.22 -1.16 -10.67
C ASN A 116 -1.87 -2.37 -11.55
N MET A 117 -2.45 -2.50 -12.74
CA MET A 117 -2.13 -3.60 -13.66
C MET A 117 -0.66 -3.55 -14.10
N ILE A 118 -0.14 -2.38 -14.45
CA ILE A 118 1.25 -2.20 -14.86
C ILE A 118 2.20 -2.52 -13.71
N LEU A 119 1.94 -1.99 -12.51
CA LEU A 119 2.76 -2.25 -11.34
C LEU A 119 2.75 -3.73 -10.95
N MET A 120 1.60 -4.42 -11.04
CA MET A 120 1.51 -5.86 -10.78
C MET A 120 2.30 -6.68 -11.82
N SER A 121 2.27 -6.28 -13.09
CA SER A 121 3.05 -6.95 -14.16
C SER A 121 4.56 -6.82 -13.91
N ILE A 122 5.03 -5.65 -13.49
CA ILE A 122 6.44 -5.44 -13.13
C ILE A 122 6.80 -6.25 -11.87
N ALA A 123 5.91 -6.28 -10.88
CA ALA A 123 6.12 -7.08 -9.67
C ALA A 123 6.17 -8.58 -9.98
N ALA A 124 5.36 -9.06 -10.91
CA ALA A 124 5.39 -10.45 -11.35
C ALA A 124 6.72 -10.79 -12.03
N ALA A 125 7.21 -9.95 -12.94
CA ALA A 125 8.53 -10.13 -13.54
C ALA A 125 9.64 -10.13 -12.47
N TYR A 126 9.55 -9.27 -11.46
CA TYR A 126 10.52 -9.25 -10.37
C TYR A 126 10.44 -10.51 -9.50
N ALA A 127 9.24 -11.00 -9.19
CA ALA A 127 9.01 -12.23 -8.43
C ALA A 127 9.64 -13.46 -9.14
N GLU A 128 9.51 -13.56 -10.47
CA GLU A 128 10.18 -14.60 -11.26
C GLU A 128 11.71 -14.53 -11.11
N THR A 129 12.31 -13.34 -11.13
CA THR A 129 13.76 -13.18 -10.94
C THR A 129 14.24 -13.57 -9.55
N LYS A 130 13.35 -13.51 -8.56
CA LYS A 130 13.60 -13.93 -7.17
C LYS A 130 13.26 -15.40 -6.92
N ASN A 131 12.71 -16.09 -7.91
CA ASN A 131 12.22 -17.45 -7.80
C ASN A 131 11.18 -17.63 -6.67
N VAL A 132 10.27 -16.66 -6.55
CA VAL A 132 9.14 -16.68 -5.62
C VAL A 132 7.82 -16.61 -6.40
N ASP A 133 6.81 -17.27 -5.88
CA ASP A 133 5.49 -17.44 -6.53
C ASP A 133 4.41 -16.55 -5.92
N THR A 134 4.76 -15.72 -4.93
CA THR A 134 3.80 -14.94 -4.17
C THR A 134 4.12 -13.46 -4.22
N ILE A 135 3.12 -12.65 -4.57
CA ILE A 135 3.13 -11.19 -4.45
C ILE A 135 2.08 -10.77 -3.42
N LEU A 136 2.49 -9.94 -2.47
CA LEU A 136 1.59 -9.34 -1.50
C LEU A 136 1.42 -7.84 -1.79
N CYS A 137 0.21 -7.33 -1.59
CA CYS A 137 -0.09 -5.90 -1.75
C CYS A 137 -1.10 -5.41 -0.70
N GLY A 138 -1.02 -4.13 -0.34
CA GLY A 138 -1.92 -3.46 0.59
C GLY A 138 -3.14 -2.85 -0.11
N LEU A 139 -3.74 -3.53 -1.10
CA LEU A 139 -4.98 -3.07 -1.73
C LEU A 139 -6.16 -3.29 -0.80
N GLN A 140 -7.02 -2.28 -0.68
CA GLN A 140 -8.28 -2.36 0.05
C GLN A 140 -9.47 -2.28 -0.90
N SER A 141 -10.42 -3.21 -0.75
CA SER A 141 -11.64 -3.27 -1.55
C SER A 141 -12.83 -2.56 -0.89
N THR A 142 -12.67 -2.17 0.38
CA THR A 142 -13.67 -1.45 1.17
C THR A 142 -13.61 0.07 0.97
N ASP A 143 -12.69 0.53 0.12
CA ASP A 143 -12.51 1.95 -0.16
C ASP A 143 -13.81 2.55 -0.72
N GLU A 144 -14.34 3.56 -0.06
CA GLU A 144 -15.52 4.32 -0.49
C GLU A 144 -15.35 4.96 -1.88
N TYR A 145 -14.14 4.91 -2.42
CA TYR A 145 -13.74 5.50 -3.70
C TYR A 145 -13.92 4.58 -4.92
N ASN A 146 -14.35 3.32 -4.72
CA ASN A 146 -14.72 2.38 -5.79
C ASN A 146 -13.73 2.26 -6.97
N TYR A 147 -12.44 2.19 -6.68
CA TYR A 147 -11.48 1.84 -7.73
C TYR A 147 -11.72 0.40 -8.18
N HIS A 148 -12.05 0.21 -9.46
CA HIS A 148 -12.34 -1.11 -10.03
C HIS A 148 -11.15 -2.08 -9.91
N ASP A 149 -9.91 -1.54 -9.88
CA ASP A 149 -8.64 -2.28 -9.85
C ASP A 149 -8.11 -2.54 -8.42
N THR A 150 -8.97 -2.43 -7.41
CA THR A 150 -8.70 -2.85 -6.01
C THR A 150 -9.64 -3.96 -5.54
N THR A 151 -10.65 -4.30 -6.33
CA THR A 151 -11.69 -5.27 -5.95
C THR A 151 -11.18 -6.71 -5.95
N ALA A 152 -11.78 -7.57 -5.11
CA ALA A 152 -11.50 -9.01 -5.11
C ALA A 152 -11.72 -9.67 -6.48
N ARG A 153 -12.72 -9.19 -7.25
CA ARG A 153 -12.98 -9.64 -8.62
C ARG A 153 -11.80 -9.32 -9.55
N TRP A 154 -11.26 -8.11 -9.45
CA TRP A 154 -10.11 -7.69 -10.27
C TRP A 154 -8.86 -8.51 -9.89
N ILE A 155 -8.56 -8.67 -8.59
CA ILE A 155 -7.45 -9.52 -8.11
C ILE A 155 -7.61 -10.95 -8.64
N GLY A 156 -8.82 -11.51 -8.64
CA GLY A 156 -9.09 -12.83 -9.22
C GLY A 156 -8.72 -12.90 -10.70
N LYS A 157 -9.06 -11.89 -11.51
CA LYS A 157 -8.70 -11.83 -12.93
C LYS A 157 -7.20 -11.67 -13.17
N VAL A 158 -6.51 -10.89 -12.34
CA VAL A 158 -5.04 -10.81 -12.37
C VAL A 158 -4.43 -12.19 -12.06
N ASN A 159 -4.94 -12.90 -11.07
CA ASN A 159 -4.49 -14.25 -10.73
C ASN A 159 -4.75 -15.26 -11.84
N ASP A 160 -5.91 -15.20 -12.52
CA ASP A 160 -6.19 -16.02 -13.70
C ASP A 160 -5.09 -15.80 -14.75
N LEU A 161 -4.74 -14.54 -15.05
CA LEU A 161 -3.70 -14.19 -16.02
C LEU A 161 -2.31 -14.68 -15.57
N LEU A 162 -1.93 -14.41 -14.31
CA LEU A 162 -0.61 -14.81 -13.78
C LEU A 162 -0.43 -16.33 -13.69
N SER A 163 -1.53 -17.09 -13.63
CA SER A 163 -1.50 -18.54 -13.64
C SER A 163 -1.04 -19.13 -15.00
N GLU A 164 -1.08 -18.32 -16.08
CA GLU A 164 -0.58 -18.72 -17.39
C GLU A 164 0.93 -18.56 -17.57
N ASN A 165 1.64 -17.94 -16.60
CA ASN A 165 3.09 -17.83 -16.64
C ASN A 165 3.75 -19.20 -16.75
N ARG A 166 4.78 -19.32 -17.61
CA ARG A 166 5.38 -20.62 -17.93
C ARG A 166 6.32 -21.14 -16.83
N ILE A 167 7.09 -20.24 -16.23
CA ILE A 167 8.19 -20.61 -15.33
C ILE A 167 7.67 -20.75 -13.92
N ILE A 168 7.02 -19.71 -13.39
CA ILE A 168 6.46 -19.69 -12.05
C ILE A 168 5.00 -19.23 -12.12
N LYS A 169 4.11 -19.99 -11.52
CA LYS A 169 2.70 -19.61 -11.36
C LYS A 169 2.59 -18.63 -10.20
N ILE A 170 2.51 -17.36 -10.51
CA ILE A 170 2.52 -16.29 -9.51
C ILE A 170 1.10 -16.05 -8.99
N LYS A 171 0.99 -15.82 -7.69
CA LYS A 171 -0.26 -15.47 -7.01
C LYS A 171 -0.15 -14.11 -6.36
N LEU A 172 -1.07 -13.21 -6.74
CA LEU A 172 -1.28 -11.91 -6.08
C LEU A 172 -2.26 -12.08 -4.92
N ILE A 173 -1.88 -11.59 -3.74
CA ILE A 173 -2.69 -11.65 -2.52
C ILE A 173 -2.73 -10.26 -1.88
N ALA A 174 -3.94 -9.80 -1.55
CA ALA A 174 -4.20 -8.62 -0.73
C ALA A 174 -4.80 -9.08 0.60
N PRO A 175 -3.98 -9.39 1.62
CA PRO A 175 -4.46 -10.07 2.82
C PRO A 175 -5.45 -9.23 3.62
N PHE A 176 -5.39 -7.92 3.48
CA PHE A 176 -6.23 -6.96 4.20
C PHE A 176 -7.32 -6.32 3.36
N SER A 177 -7.60 -6.86 2.15
CA SER A 177 -8.54 -6.24 1.20
C SER A 177 -9.94 -5.99 1.75
N SER A 178 -10.39 -6.76 2.74
CA SER A 178 -11.69 -6.62 3.39
C SER A 178 -11.63 -6.02 4.80
N LEU A 179 -10.46 -5.59 5.26
CA LEU A 179 -10.27 -5.03 6.60
C LEU A 179 -10.33 -3.50 6.60
N SER A 180 -10.75 -2.97 7.72
CA SER A 180 -10.59 -1.55 8.06
C SER A 180 -9.19 -1.28 8.60
N LYS A 181 -8.71 -0.04 8.50
CA LYS A 181 -7.43 0.38 9.11
C LYS A 181 -7.38 0.12 10.62
N TYR A 182 -8.53 0.16 11.30
CA TYR A 182 -8.63 -0.24 12.70
C TYR A 182 -8.19 -1.69 12.93
N GLU A 183 -8.66 -2.61 12.08
CA GLU A 183 -8.32 -4.04 12.19
C GLU A 183 -6.86 -4.31 11.81
N GLU A 184 -6.34 -3.61 10.80
CA GLU A 184 -4.93 -3.73 10.40
C GLU A 184 -3.98 -3.26 11.50
N ILE A 185 -4.25 -2.09 12.11
CA ILE A 185 -3.44 -1.59 13.22
C ILE A 185 -3.51 -2.56 14.42
N LYS A 186 -4.66 -3.17 14.67
CA LYS A 186 -4.81 -4.18 15.73
C LYS A 186 -3.95 -5.41 15.47
N ILE A 187 -3.88 -5.89 14.22
CA ILE A 187 -2.99 -6.99 13.83
C ILE A 187 -1.52 -6.60 14.07
N LEU A 188 -1.12 -5.37 13.73
CA LEU A 188 0.23 -4.89 14.02
C LEU A 188 0.53 -4.87 15.51
N GLN A 189 -0.42 -4.45 16.35
CA GLN A 189 -0.26 -4.49 17.79
C GLN A 189 -0.10 -5.92 18.33
N GLU A 190 -0.81 -6.90 17.76
CA GLU A 190 -0.64 -8.31 18.12
C GLU A 190 0.74 -8.83 17.69
N LEU A 191 1.31 -8.32 16.58
CA LEU A 191 2.64 -8.68 16.09
C LEU A 191 3.79 -8.07 16.93
N ASP A 192 3.72 -6.77 17.20
CA ASP A 192 4.86 -6.00 17.70
C ASP A 192 4.66 -5.48 19.14
N GLY A 193 3.46 -5.60 19.70
CA GLY A 193 3.10 -5.03 21.01
C GLY A 193 2.95 -3.51 21.00
N ASN A 194 3.23 -2.84 19.87
CA ASN A 194 3.17 -1.39 19.68
C ASN A 194 2.84 -1.02 18.23
N THR A 195 2.87 0.27 17.90
CA THR A 195 2.62 0.78 16.54
C THR A 195 3.77 1.63 16.00
N ASP A 196 4.97 1.50 16.56
CA ASP A 196 6.12 2.38 16.26
C ASP A 196 6.57 2.27 14.80
N LEU A 197 6.40 1.11 14.17
CA LEU A 197 6.65 0.92 12.74
C LEU A 197 5.88 1.94 11.88
N LEU A 198 4.69 2.36 12.31
CA LEU A 198 3.84 3.31 11.58
C LEU A 198 4.28 4.76 11.69
N ALA A 199 5.27 5.09 12.53
CA ALA A 199 5.85 6.43 12.60
C ALA A 199 6.47 6.86 11.27
N ASN A 200 6.97 5.90 10.50
CA ASN A 200 7.62 6.09 9.21
C ASN A 200 6.70 5.79 8.02
N THR A 201 5.39 5.95 8.18
CA THR A 201 4.42 5.72 7.10
C THR A 201 3.62 6.97 6.81
N ILE A 202 3.26 7.15 5.55
CA ILE A 202 2.43 8.26 5.11
C ILE A 202 1.25 7.74 4.27
N THR A 203 0.03 8.14 4.65
CA THR A 203 -1.20 7.83 3.90
C THR A 203 -1.84 9.09 3.31
N CYS A 204 -1.28 10.24 3.60
CA CYS A 204 -1.83 11.55 3.29
C CYS A 204 -1.77 11.87 1.79
N TYR A 205 -2.88 12.28 1.18
CA TYR A 205 -2.91 12.71 -0.23
C TYR A 205 -2.27 14.07 -0.48
N ASN A 206 -2.13 14.92 0.55
CA ASN A 206 -1.57 16.26 0.44
C ASN A 206 -0.66 16.56 1.64
N PRO A 207 0.50 15.88 1.75
CA PRO A 207 1.45 16.13 2.83
C PRO A 207 2.07 17.53 2.71
N GLY A 208 2.47 18.08 3.83
CA GLY A 208 3.24 19.32 3.85
C GLY A 208 4.65 19.14 3.26
N LYS A 209 5.34 20.27 3.02
CA LYS A 209 6.73 20.26 2.50
C LYS A 209 7.72 19.54 3.43
N ASN A 210 7.38 19.41 4.70
CA ASN A 210 8.14 18.67 5.72
C ASN A 210 7.84 17.16 5.74
N GLY A 211 6.97 16.65 4.86
CA GLY A 211 6.53 15.26 4.84
C GLY A 211 5.45 14.91 5.87
N TYR A 212 4.98 15.87 6.68
CA TYR A 212 3.95 15.61 7.68
C TYR A 212 2.56 15.52 7.04
N SER A 213 1.73 14.63 7.56
CA SER A 213 0.36 14.44 7.12
C SER A 213 -0.50 15.69 7.36
N CYS A 214 -1.37 16.06 6.39
CA CYS A 214 -2.19 17.28 6.50
C CYS A 214 -3.23 17.21 7.63
N GLY A 215 -3.64 16.01 8.05
CA GLY A 215 -4.65 15.77 9.08
C GLY A 215 -6.10 16.10 8.68
N LYS A 216 -6.36 16.41 7.40
CA LYS A 216 -7.67 16.91 6.93
C LYS A 216 -8.22 16.13 5.73
N CYS A 217 -7.38 15.46 4.96
CA CYS A 217 -7.84 14.69 3.79
C CYS A 217 -8.54 13.38 4.25
N PRO A 218 -9.30 12.72 3.34
CA PRO A 218 -10.01 11.48 3.67
C PRO A 218 -9.13 10.42 4.31
N SER A 219 -8.00 10.16 3.70
CA SER A 219 -7.07 9.15 4.16
C SER A 219 -6.47 9.47 5.54
N CYS A 220 -6.24 10.77 5.85
CA CYS A 220 -5.87 11.18 7.20
C CYS A 220 -7.03 10.97 8.20
N ALA A 221 -8.26 11.30 7.81
CA ALA A 221 -9.42 11.14 8.70
C ALA A 221 -9.65 9.66 9.04
N GLU A 222 -9.56 8.78 8.04
CA GLU A 222 -9.68 7.33 8.24
C GLU A 222 -8.60 6.79 9.19
N ARG A 223 -7.34 7.17 8.97
CA ARG A 223 -6.21 6.77 9.83
C ARG A 223 -6.38 7.29 11.26
N ILE A 224 -6.69 8.58 11.43
CA ILE A 224 -6.93 9.19 12.74
C ILE A 224 -8.08 8.48 13.46
N ASN A 225 -9.20 8.25 12.79
CA ASN A 225 -10.35 7.55 13.36
C ASN A 225 -10.00 6.12 13.81
N ALA A 226 -9.17 5.41 13.06
CA ALA A 226 -8.71 4.07 13.44
C ALA A 226 -7.91 4.11 14.75
N PHE A 227 -6.97 5.03 14.89
CA PHE A 227 -6.21 5.20 16.14
C PHE A 227 -7.08 5.64 17.32
N LEU A 228 -8.02 6.58 17.10
CA LEU A 228 -8.96 7.01 18.14
C LEU A 228 -9.84 5.87 18.65
N LYS A 229 -10.35 5.00 17.74
CA LYS A 229 -11.12 3.81 18.12
C LYS A 229 -10.29 2.83 18.97
N LEU A 230 -9.00 2.74 18.73
CA LEU A 230 -8.06 1.93 19.51
C LEU A 230 -7.66 2.59 20.82
N LYS A 231 -8.03 3.86 21.05
CA LYS A 231 -7.56 4.69 22.18
C LYS A 231 -6.03 4.82 22.19
N LEU A 232 -5.43 4.93 21.04
CA LEU A 232 -4.01 5.10 20.82
C LEU A 232 -3.72 6.45 20.18
N LYS A 233 -2.49 6.89 20.35
CA LYS A 233 -1.95 8.02 19.59
C LYS A 233 -1.24 7.48 18.36
N ASP A 234 -1.53 8.06 17.19
CA ASP A 234 -0.77 7.76 15.98
C ASP A 234 0.67 8.24 16.11
N PRO A 235 1.68 7.39 15.91
CA PRO A 235 3.07 7.80 15.96
C PRO A 235 3.50 8.70 14.77
N ALA A 236 2.75 8.71 13.65
CA ALA A 236 3.07 9.55 12.49
C ALA A 236 2.81 11.04 12.76
N PRO A 237 3.65 11.95 12.20
CA PRO A 237 3.51 13.37 12.43
C PRO A 237 2.40 14.00 11.57
N TYR A 238 1.73 15.02 12.15
CA TYR A 238 0.68 15.81 11.49
C TYR A 238 1.01 17.30 11.50
N ASN A 239 0.58 18.02 10.44
CA ASN A 239 0.72 19.49 10.34
C ASN A 239 -0.31 20.25 11.19
N ILE A 240 -1.26 19.56 11.78
CA ILE A 240 -2.25 20.10 12.71
C ILE A 240 -2.20 19.34 14.04
N LYS A 241 -2.68 19.98 15.09
CA LYS A 241 -2.84 19.32 16.39
C LYS A 241 -4.03 18.38 16.33
N ILE A 242 -3.80 17.10 16.60
CA ILE A 242 -4.84 16.08 16.77
C ILE A 242 -5.07 15.88 18.26
N THR A 243 -6.33 15.81 18.66
CA THR A 243 -6.70 15.44 20.04
C THR A 243 -6.95 13.93 20.06
N TRP A 244 -6.05 13.23 20.74
CA TRP A 244 -6.06 11.78 20.87
C TRP A 244 -6.87 11.35 22.09
#